data_bc9e6ddb180934bd43b6d13695f880f4
#
_entry.id   bc9e6ddb180934bd43b6d13695f880f4
#
_cell.length_a   1.000
_cell.length_b   1.000
_cell.length_c   1.000
_cell.angle_alpha   90.00
_cell.angle_beta   90.00
_cell.angle_gamma   90.00
#
_symmetry.space_group_name_H-M   'P 1'
#
loop_
_entity.id
_entity.type
_entity.pdbx_description
1 polymer ?
#
loop_
_entity_poly.entity_id
_entity_poly.type
_entity_poly.pdbx_seq_one_letter_code
_entity_poly.pdbx_strand_id
1 'polypeptide(L)'
;MIKVEHLTKCYGDFMAVNDLSFEIGEGHVYGFLGPNGAGKSTTMNIMTGCLSATQGHVKIDGYDIFEEPEKAKKLIGYLPELPPLYLNETPMEYMKFVGEAKGLRGQELQRQMEAVIEQTKIGHVRNRLIGNLSKGYRQRVGIAQALLGNPKVIILDEPTVGLDPIQIIEIRDLIRQLGQTHTVILSSHILSEVQAICEKVLIIAKGKLVAFDSPDHLETLLLASNEVTFTAEASTEEVCEIMEHIGTDILWECEAQKNETVTVRVKSESGHIRDLCRQIFFAFAEKHRAILEMKSKKANLEDVFIELTEGDEGTASTDEPDEPESMTVQNETEKSEVSDT
;
A
#
# COMPACT_ATOMS: atom_id res chain seq x y z
N MET A 1 11.01 -17.32 -6.63
CA MET A 1 11.55 -16.02 -7.06
C MET A 1 10.67 -15.43 -8.15
N ILE A 2 10.38 -14.12 -8.07
CA ILE A 2 9.56 -13.41 -9.08
C ILE A 2 10.46 -12.39 -9.74
N LYS A 3 10.45 -12.36 -11.06
CA LYS A 3 11.22 -11.40 -11.86
C LYS A 3 10.29 -10.68 -12.82
N VAL A 4 10.27 -9.36 -12.73
CA VAL A 4 9.54 -8.46 -13.62
C VAL A 4 10.55 -7.66 -14.40
N GLU A 5 10.47 -7.70 -15.74
CA GLU A 5 11.44 -7.11 -16.66
C GLU A 5 10.71 -6.20 -17.65
N HIS A 6 11.00 -4.90 -17.59
CA HIS A 6 10.51 -3.87 -18.52
C HIS A 6 8.99 -3.90 -18.72
N LEU A 7 8.24 -4.13 -17.63
CA LEU A 7 6.81 -4.29 -17.68
C LEU A 7 6.13 -2.96 -18.00
N THR A 8 5.36 -2.94 -19.09
CA THR A 8 4.57 -1.78 -19.51
C THR A 8 3.14 -2.19 -19.82
N LYS A 9 2.17 -1.38 -19.38
CA LYS A 9 0.76 -1.56 -19.67
C LYS A 9 0.11 -0.26 -20.09
N CYS A 10 -0.44 -0.23 -21.30
CA CYS A 10 -1.23 0.87 -21.82
C CYS A 10 -2.71 0.46 -21.97
N TYR A 11 -3.62 1.39 -21.70
CA TYR A 11 -5.05 1.32 -21.98
C TYR A 11 -5.39 2.50 -22.91
N GLY A 12 -5.38 2.25 -24.22
CA GLY A 12 -5.39 3.34 -25.18
C GLY A 12 -4.18 4.26 -24.99
N ASP A 13 -4.43 5.55 -24.79
CA ASP A 13 -3.38 6.54 -24.55
C ASP A 13 -2.92 6.61 -23.08
N PHE A 14 -3.63 5.98 -22.17
CA PHE A 14 -3.27 5.97 -20.75
C PHE A 14 -2.27 4.88 -20.42
N MET A 15 -1.09 5.27 -19.92
CA MET A 15 -0.02 4.37 -19.49
C MET A 15 -0.15 4.08 -17.99
N ALA A 16 -0.71 2.92 -17.64
CA ALA A 16 -0.96 2.51 -16.26
C ALA A 16 0.29 1.94 -15.58
N VAL A 17 1.18 1.29 -16.33
CA VAL A 17 2.49 0.78 -15.88
C VAL A 17 3.52 1.16 -16.92
N ASN A 18 4.65 1.72 -16.49
CA ASN A 18 5.66 2.32 -17.34
C ASN A 18 7.06 1.78 -16.98
N ASP A 19 7.54 0.84 -17.77
CA ASP A 19 8.89 0.25 -17.69
C ASP A 19 9.28 -0.24 -16.30
N LEU A 20 8.38 -0.98 -15.64
CA LEU A 20 8.57 -1.47 -14.29
C LEU A 20 9.48 -2.69 -14.30
N SER A 21 10.60 -2.63 -13.54
CA SER A 21 11.55 -3.74 -13.39
C SER A 21 11.92 -3.93 -11.93
N PHE A 22 11.74 -5.16 -11.40
CA PHE A 22 12.13 -5.53 -10.04
C PHE A 22 12.25 -7.04 -9.89
N GLU A 23 12.88 -7.46 -8.79
CA GLU A 23 13.07 -8.87 -8.45
C GLU A 23 12.69 -9.12 -6.99
N ILE A 24 11.83 -10.12 -6.75
CA ILE A 24 11.35 -10.51 -5.43
C ILE A 24 11.96 -11.88 -5.10
N GLY A 25 12.66 -11.95 -3.96
CA GLY A 25 13.22 -13.17 -3.41
C GLY A 25 12.19 -14.09 -2.78
N GLU A 26 12.64 -15.21 -2.24
CA GLU A 26 11.78 -16.20 -1.56
C GLU A 26 11.65 -15.90 -0.07
N GLY A 27 10.48 -16.23 0.51
CA GLY A 27 10.32 -16.38 1.96
C GLY A 27 10.17 -15.09 2.75
N HIS A 28 9.62 -14.01 2.15
CA HIS A 28 9.39 -12.72 2.80
C HIS A 28 8.02 -12.16 2.49
N VAL A 29 7.59 -11.16 3.28
CA VAL A 29 6.41 -10.36 3.00
C VAL A 29 6.82 -9.06 2.32
N TYR A 30 6.35 -8.86 1.10
CA TYR A 30 6.61 -7.68 0.28
C TYR A 30 5.36 -6.82 0.17
N GLY A 31 5.51 -5.51 0.38
CA GLY A 31 4.44 -4.53 0.21
C GLY A 31 4.54 -3.79 -1.13
N PHE A 32 3.45 -3.71 -1.86
CA PHE A 32 3.25 -2.77 -2.96
C PHE A 32 2.53 -1.54 -2.44
N LEU A 33 3.24 -0.45 -2.26
CA LEU A 33 2.70 0.81 -1.77
C LEU A 33 2.58 1.82 -2.92
N GLY A 34 1.52 2.60 -2.92
CA GLY A 34 1.31 3.66 -3.90
C GLY A 34 -0.10 4.25 -3.79
N PRO A 35 -0.33 5.47 -4.28
CA PRO A 35 -1.66 6.08 -4.31
C PRO A 35 -2.61 5.29 -5.22
N ASN A 36 -3.89 5.62 -5.15
CA ASN A 36 -4.86 5.06 -6.08
C ASN A 36 -4.50 5.50 -7.51
N GLY A 37 -4.62 4.56 -8.46
CA GLY A 37 -4.19 4.81 -9.84
C GLY A 37 -2.68 4.68 -10.12
N ALA A 38 -1.83 4.41 -9.11
CA ALA A 38 -0.38 4.25 -9.30
C ALA A 38 0.04 3.03 -10.15
N GLY A 39 -0.87 2.11 -10.47
CA GLY A 39 -0.59 0.90 -11.25
C GLY A 39 -0.46 -0.39 -10.44
N LYS A 40 -0.70 -0.37 -9.11
CA LYS A 40 -0.57 -1.55 -8.22
C LYS A 40 -1.39 -2.75 -8.68
N SER A 41 -2.72 -2.62 -8.72
CA SER A 41 -3.61 -3.72 -9.11
C SER A 41 -3.43 -4.14 -10.57
N THR A 42 -3.07 -3.20 -11.47
CA THR A 42 -2.68 -3.53 -12.84
C THR A 42 -1.45 -4.43 -12.87
N THR A 43 -0.41 -4.10 -12.13
CA THR A 43 0.82 -4.91 -12.02
C THR A 43 0.51 -6.29 -11.44
N MET A 44 -0.28 -6.37 -10.36
CA MET A 44 -0.67 -7.64 -9.74
C MET A 44 -1.50 -8.52 -10.69
N ASN A 45 -2.45 -7.93 -11.43
CA ASN A 45 -3.23 -8.65 -12.44
C ASN A 45 -2.36 -9.20 -13.58
N ILE A 46 -1.29 -8.49 -13.96
CA ILE A 46 -0.34 -9.00 -14.95
C ILE A 46 0.50 -10.13 -14.34
N MET A 47 1.02 -9.96 -13.12
CA MET A 47 1.82 -10.97 -12.42
C MET A 47 1.06 -12.28 -12.20
N THR A 48 -0.27 -12.21 -12.04
CA THR A 48 -1.14 -13.39 -11.90
C THR A 48 -1.64 -13.96 -13.23
N GLY A 49 -1.31 -13.31 -14.35
CA GLY A 49 -1.76 -13.70 -15.68
C GLY A 49 -3.27 -13.50 -15.91
N CYS A 50 -3.92 -12.63 -15.11
CA CYS A 50 -5.29 -12.19 -15.31
C CYS A 50 -5.39 -11.11 -16.39
N LEU A 51 -4.29 -10.38 -16.62
CA LEU A 51 -4.18 -9.30 -17.59
C LEU A 51 -2.89 -9.46 -18.39
N SER A 52 -2.94 -9.25 -19.71
CA SER A 52 -1.73 -9.23 -20.55
C SER A 52 -0.96 -7.92 -20.41
N ALA A 53 0.36 -7.98 -20.40
CA ALA A 53 1.22 -6.81 -20.57
C ALA A 53 1.12 -6.24 -22.00
N THR A 54 1.46 -4.96 -22.17
CA THR A 54 1.70 -4.38 -23.49
C THR A 54 3.12 -4.68 -23.95
N GLN A 55 4.08 -4.62 -23.00
CA GLN A 55 5.50 -4.97 -23.22
C GLN A 55 6.09 -5.54 -21.93
N GLY A 56 7.22 -6.22 -22.04
CA GLY A 56 7.94 -6.79 -20.92
C GLY A 56 7.50 -8.19 -20.54
N HIS A 57 8.16 -8.75 -19.52
CA HIS A 57 8.02 -10.14 -19.09
C HIS A 57 7.83 -10.25 -17.58
N VAL A 58 7.07 -11.27 -17.18
CA VAL A 58 6.93 -11.66 -15.76
C VAL A 58 7.23 -13.13 -15.64
N LYS A 59 8.23 -13.47 -14.83
CA LYS A 59 8.64 -14.85 -14.56
C LYS A 59 8.40 -15.21 -13.09
N ILE A 60 7.78 -16.36 -12.87
CA ILE A 60 7.53 -16.94 -11.55
C ILE A 60 8.34 -18.24 -11.45
N ASP A 61 9.34 -18.24 -10.60
CA ASP A 61 10.26 -19.37 -10.44
C ASP A 61 10.86 -19.87 -11.78
N GLY A 62 11.17 -18.92 -12.68
CA GLY A 62 11.71 -19.16 -14.01
C GLY A 62 10.69 -19.40 -15.13
N TYR A 63 9.40 -19.61 -14.80
CA TYR A 63 8.34 -19.79 -15.79
C TYR A 63 7.72 -18.44 -16.15
N ASP A 64 7.71 -18.10 -17.44
CA ASP A 64 7.01 -16.90 -17.93
C ASP A 64 5.49 -17.07 -17.83
N ILE A 65 4.81 -16.07 -17.27
CA ILE A 65 3.37 -16.13 -16.98
C ILE A 65 2.50 -16.22 -18.25
N PHE A 66 3.04 -15.79 -19.40
CA PHE A 66 2.33 -15.79 -20.68
C PHE A 66 2.75 -16.93 -21.60
N GLU A 67 4.02 -17.33 -21.56
CA GLU A 67 4.54 -18.42 -22.38
C GLU A 67 4.27 -19.80 -21.76
N GLU A 68 4.34 -19.90 -20.41
CA GLU A 68 4.14 -21.12 -19.66
C GLU A 68 3.06 -20.97 -18.55
N PRO A 69 1.83 -20.49 -18.89
CA PRO A 69 0.84 -20.06 -17.89
C PRO A 69 0.42 -21.17 -16.91
N GLU A 70 0.31 -22.42 -17.37
CA GLU A 70 -0.07 -23.53 -16.51
C GLU A 70 0.96 -23.84 -15.42
N LYS A 71 2.24 -23.70 -15.74
CA LYS A 71 3.33 -23.92 -14.77
C LYS A 71 3.43 -22.74 -13.80
N ALA A 72 3.44 -21.51 -14.33
CA ALA A 72 3.54 -20.31 -13.52
C ALA A 72 2.33 -20.15 -12.57
N LYS A 73 1.10 -20.30 -13.07
CA LYS A 73 -0.13 -20.13 -12.26
C LYS A 73 -0.28 -21.17 -11.15
N LYS A 74 0.26 -22.39 -11.31
CA LYS A 74 0.29 -23.39 -10.24
C LYS A 74 1.12 -22.94 -9.03
N LEU A 75 2.08 -22.05 -9.23
CA LEU A 75 2.94 -21.51 -8.18
C LEU A 75 2.33 -20.30 -7.47
N ILE A 76 1.18 -19.79 -7.93
CA ILE A 76 0.56 -18.56 -7.45
C ILE A 76 -0.77 -18.85 -6.76
N GLY A 77 -0.95 -18.28 -5.58
CA GLY A 77 -2.25 -18.06 -4.96
C GLY A 77 -2.63 -16.59 -5.08
N TYR A 78 -3.82 -16.28 -5.53
CA TYR A 78 -4.25 -14.90 -5.75
C TYR A 78 -5.57 -14.59 -5.04
N LEU A 79 -5.58 -13.48 -4.32
CA LEU A 79 -6.75 -12.84 -3.75
C LEU A 79 -6.89 -11.45 -4.38
N PRO A 80 -7.85 -11.21 -5.29
CA PRO A 80 -8.14 -9.88 -5.78
C PRO A 80 -8.84 -9.03 -4.70
N GLU A 81 -8.84 -7.71 -4.87
CA GLU A 81 -9.51 -6.76 -3.97
C GLU A 81 -10.98 -7.13 -3.71
N LEU A 82 -11.69 -7.55 -4.76
CA LEU A 82 -13.06 -8.08 -4.67
C LEU A 82 -13.02 -9.58 -4.97
N PRO A 83 -12.93 -10.45 -3.94
CA PRO A 83 -12.88 -11.89 -4.15
C PRO A 83 -14.16 -12.40 -4.82
N PRO A 84 -14.08 -13.18 -5.92
CA PRO A 84 -15.24 -13.73 -6.63
C PRO A 84 -15.84 -14.93 -5.88
N LEU A 85 -16.33 -14.70 -4.66
CA LEU A 85 -16.89 -15.73 -3.80
C LEU A 85 -18.30 -16.11 -4.23
N TYR A 86 -18.62 -17.38 -4.17
CA TYR A 86 -19.97 -17.91 -4.43
C TYR A 86 -20.80 -17.77 -3.16
N LEU A 87 -21.61 -16.69 -3.08
CA LEU A 87 -22.34 -16.29 -1.88
C LEU A 87 -23.38 -17.30 -1.41
N ASN A 88 -23.89 -18.15 -2.33
CA ASN A 88 -24.88 -19.19 -2.05
C ASN A 88 -24.25 -20.53 -1.64
N GLU A 89 -22.92 -20.62 -1.62
CA GLU A 89 -22.18 -21.79 -1.20
C GLU A 89 -21.63 -21.59 0.23
N THR A 90 -21.30 -22.70 0.88
CA THR A 90 -20.53 -22.70 2.12
C THR A 90 -19.03 -22.63 1.84
N PRO A 91 -18.17 -22.20 2.80
CA PRO A 91 -16.72 -22.29 2.66
C PRO A 91 -16.23 -23.69 2.25
N MET A 92 -16.83 -24.77 2.77
CA MET A 92 -16.47 -26.14 2.42
C MET A 92 -16.74 -26.45 0.96
N GLU A 93 -17.92 -26.11 0.47
CA GLU A 93 -18.32 -26.34 -0.94
C GLU A 93 -17.46 -25.51 -1.88
N TYR A 94 -17.24 -24.23 -1.55
CA TYR A 94 -16.39 -23.34 -2.33
C TYR A 94 -14.93 -23.81 -2.37
N MET A 95 -14.34 -24.21 -1.22
CA MET A 95 -12.98 -24.75 -1.18
C MET A 95 -12.83 -26.04 -1.99
N LYS A 96 -13.84 -26.91 -1.93
CA LYS A 96 -13.88 -28.13 -2.75
C LYS A 96 -13.87 -27.79 -4.24
N PHE A 97 -14.75 -26.88 -4.67
CA PHE A 97 -14.81 -26.43 -6.06
C PHE A 97 -13.46 -25.86 -6.54
N VAL A 98 -12.88 -24.92 -5.77
CA VAL A 98 -11.58 -24.31 -6.12
C VAL A 98 -10.45 -25.34 -6.12
N GLY A 99 -10.41 -26.23 -5.14
CA GLY A 99 -9.39 -27.27 -5.08
C GLY A 99 -9.47 -28.23 -6.26
N GLU A 100 -10.69 -28.61 -6.65
CA GLU A 100 -10.92 -29.44 -7.84
C GLU A 100 -10.53 -28.72 -9.14
N ALA A 101 -10.81 -27.42 -9.24
CA ALA A 101 -10.39 -26.59 -10.37
C ALA A 101 -8.86 -26.47 -10.47
N LYS A 102 -8.16 -26.41 -9.32
CA LYS A 102 -6.68 -26.46 -9.24
C LYS A 102 -6.08 -27.86 -9.46
N GLY A 103 -6.92 -28.88 -9.72
CA GLY A 103 -6.49 -30.25 -10.01
C GLY A 103 -6.30 -31.16 -8.78
N LEU A 104 -6.64 -30.69 -7.57
CA LEU A 104 -6.61 -31.51 -6.36
C LEU A 104 -7.75 -32.54 -6.37
N ARG A 105 -7.51 -33.76 -5.87
CA ARG A 105 -8.52 -34.84 -5.84
C ARG A 105 -8.38 -35.69 -4.58
N GLY A 106 -9.47 -36.33 -4.20
CA GLY A 106 -9.47 -37.36 -3.16
C GLY A 106 -8.95 -36.92 -1.82
N GLN A 107 -8.09 -37.73 -1.22
CA GLN A 107 -7.52 -37.48 0.10
C GLN A 107 -6.64 -36.22 0.15
N GLU A 108 -5.92 -35.91 -0.92
CA GLU A 108 -5.08 -34.72 -0.97
C GLU A 108 -5.92 -33.44 -0.94
N LEU A 109 -7.03 -33.40 -1.68
CA LEU A 109 -7.99 -32.29 -1.62
C LEU A 109 -8.52 -32.11 -0.20
N GLN A 110 -8.97 -33.19 0.45
CA GLN A 110 -9.50 -33.14 1.79
C GLN A 110 -8.45 -32.63 2.79
N ARG A 111 -7.23 -33.16 2.72
CA ARG A 111 -6.12 -32.75 3.59
C ARG A 111 -5.82 -31.26 3.44
N GLN A 112 -5.72 -30.75 2.21
CA GLN A 112 -5.43 -29.33 1.98
C GLN A 112 -6.60 -28.44 2.41
N MET A 113 -7.85 -28.83 2.18
CA MET A 113 -9.01 -28.08 2.66
C MET A 113 -9.00 -27.93 4.18
N GLU A 114 -8.80 -29.01 4.92
CA GLU A 114 -8.72 -28.93 6.40
C GLU A 114 -7.56 -28.03 6.85
N ALA A 115 -6.39 -28.14 6.23
CA ALA A 115 -5.23 -27.34 6.56
C ALA A 115 -5.48 -25.84 6.33
N VAL A 116 -6.05 -25.44 5.19
CA VAL A 116 -6.32 -24.01 4.90
C VAL A 116 -7.45 -23.45 5.76
N ILE A 117 -8.45 -24.27 6.12
CA ILE A 117 -9.54 -23.89 7.04
C ILE A 117 -9.00 -23.62 8.44
N GLU A 118 -8.10 -24.45 8.94
CA GLU A 118 -7.44 -24.28 10.23
C GLU A 118 -6.55 -23.03 10.22
N GLN A 119 -5.68 -22.90 9.20
CA GLN A 119 -4.74 -21.78 9.05
C GLN A 119 -5.45 -20.42 8.97
N THR A 120 -6.56 -20.34 8.26
CA THR A 120 -7.36 -19.12 8.12
C THR A 120 -8.39 -18.92 9.24
N LYS A 121 -8.49 -19.86 10.18
CA LYS A 121 -9.41 -19.83 11.35
C LYS A 121 -10.88 -19.69 10.98
N ILE A 122 -11.33 -20.32 9.87
CA ILE A 122 -12.73 -20.30 9.41
C ILE A 122 -13.52 -21.56 9.79
N GLY A 123 -12.95 -22.47 10.57
CA GLY A 123 -13.53 -23.77 10.92
C GLY A 123 -14.93 -23.69 11.53
N HIS A 124 -15.19 -22.69 12.39
CA HIS A 124 -16.49 -22.52 13.06
C HIS A 124 -17.59 -21.95 12.15
N VAL A 125 -17.23 -21.40 10.97
CA VAL A 125 -18.17 -20.87 9.96
C VAL A 125 -18.19 -21.72 8.69
N ARG A 126 -17.43 -22.81 8.63
CA ARG A 126 -17.22 -23.61 7.41
C ARG A 126 -18.49 -24.15 6.72
N ASN A 127 -19.59 -24.30 7.49
CA ASN A 127 -20.87 -24.79 7.01
C ASN A 127 -21.96 -23.70 6.90
N ARG A 128 -21.60 -22.42 7.09
CA ARG A 128 -22.50 -21.28 6.93
C ARG A 128 -22.38 -20.74 5.52
N LEU A 129 -23.47 -20.25 4.94
CA LEU A 129 -23.42 -19.62 3.60
C LEU A 129 -22.45 -18.42 3.63
N ILE A 130 -21.59 -18.32 2.62
CA ILE A 130 -20.61 -17.24 2.47
C ILE A 130 -21.31 -15.88 2.45
N GLY A 131 -22.50 -15.78 1.83
CA GLY A 131 -23.32 -14.58 1.82
C GLY A 131 -23.71 -14.07 3.22
N ASN A 132 -23.77 -14.95 4.23
CA ASN A 132 -24.14 -14.63 5.60
C ASN A 132 -22.92 -14.37 6.51
N LEU A 133 -21.71 -14.39 5.96
CA LEU A 133 -20.47 -14.09 6.68
C LEU A 133 -20.19 -12.59 6.72
N SER A 134 -19.53 -12.12 7.80
CA SER A 134 -18.98 -10.77 7.84
C SER A 134 -17.92 -10.58 6.75
N LYS A 135 -17.59 -9.33 6.40
CA LYS A 135 -16.55 -9.01 5.40
C LYS A 135 -15.22 -9.67 5.75
N GLY A 136 -14.80 -9.64 7.02
CA GLY A 136 -13.55 -10.27 7.47
C GLY A 136 -13.55 -11.79 7.31
N TYR A 137 -14.67 -12.48 7.56
CA TYR A 137 -14.74 -13.91 7.27
C TYR A 137 -14.74 -14.22 5.78
N ARG A 138 -15.40 -13.41 4.94
CA ARG A 138 -15.30 -13.54 3.48
C ARG A 138 -13.87 -13.35 3.00
N GLN A 139 -13.15 -12.38 3.57
CA GLN A 139 -11.74 -12.15 3.27
C GLN A 139 -10.88 -13.38 3.63
N ARG A 140 -11.11 -14.00 4.81
CA ARG A 140 -10.43 -15.23 5.21
C ARG A 140 -10.74 -16.41 4.29
N VAL A 141 -11.98 -16.53 3.80
CA VAL A 141 -12.35 -17.52 2.78
C VAL A 141 -11.61 -17.25 1.47
N GLY A 142 -11.47 -15.98 1.08
CA GLY A 142 -10.69 -15.57 -0.08
C GLY A 142 -9.20 -15.88 0.05
N ILE A 143 -8.61 -15.70 1.25
CA ILE A 143 -7.22 -16.11 1.53
C ILE A 143 -7.11 -17.65 1.48
N ALA A 144 -8.06 -18.37 2.10
CA ALA A 144 -8.07 -19.83 2.11
C ALA A 144 -8.06 -20.42 0.68
N GLN A 145 -8.87 -19.88 -0.24
CA GLN A 145 -8.87 -20.32 -1.64
C GLN A 145 -7.52 -20.04 -2.34
N ALA A 146 -6.86 -18.93 -2.01
CA ALA A 146 -5.55 -18.63 -2.57
C ALA A 146 -4.50 -19.67 -2.13
N LEU A 147 -4.57 -20.16 -0.89
CA LEU A 147 -3.66 -21.15 -0.31
C LEU A 147 -3.81 -22.58 -0.85
N LEU A 148 -4.96 -22.93 -1.43
CA LEU A 148 -5.17 -24.26 -2.02
C LEU A 148 -4.17 -24.51 -3.15
N GLY A 149 -3.59 -25.71 -3.17
CA GLY A 149 -2.51 -26.08 -4.09
C GLY A 149 -1.12 -25.80 -3.54
N ASN A 150 -1.00 -25.26 -2.30
CA ASN A 150 0.26 -24.93 -1.64
C ASN A 150 1.19 -24.09 -2.54
N PRO A 151 0.76 -22.90 -2.98
CA PRO A 151 1.51 -22.06 -3.91
C PRO A 151 2.80 -21.54 -3.27
N LYS A 152 3.88 -21.35 -4.05
CA LYS A 152 5.10 -20.72 -3.56
C LYS A 152 4.92 -19.23 -3.30
N VAL A 153 4.06 -18.57 -4.09
CA VAL A 153 3.79 -17.13 -4.06
C VAL A 153 2.33 -16.89 -3.76
N ILE A 154 2.05 -15.98 -2.84
CA ILE A 154 0.70 -15.53 -2.51
C ILE A 154 0.62 -14.04 -2.82
N ILE A 155 -0.31 -13.66 -3.68
CA ILE A 155 -0.56 -12.26 -4.06
C ILE A 155 -1.92 -11.85 -3.48
N LEU A 156 -1.92 -10.79 -2.67
CA LEU A 156 -3.11 -10.27 -1.97
C LEU A 156 -3.31 -8.80 -2.37
N ASP A 157 -4.37 -8.52 -3.10
CA ASP A 157 -4.70 -7.15 -3.51
C ASP A 157 -5.61 -6.50 -2.46
N GLU A 158 -5.12 -5.48 -1.77
CA GLU A 158 -5.81 -4.71 -0.72
C GLU A 158 -6.50 -5.60 0.34
N PRO A 159 -5.79 -6.54 1.01
CA PRO A 159 -6.41 -7.58 1.82
C PRO A 159 -7.13 -7.09 3.07
N THR A 160 -6.95 -5.85 3.47
CA THR A 160 -7.48 -5.25 4.71
C THR A 160 -8.56 -4.20 4.45
N VAL A 161 -8.82 -3.84 3.20
CA VAL A 161 -9.76 -2.78 2.81
C VAL A 161 -11.17 -3.04 3.36
N GLY A 162 -11.66 -2.03 4.14
CA GLY A 162 -13.02 -2.00 4.70
C GLY A 162 -13.27 -3.07 5.78
N LEU A 163 -12.23 -3.56 6.43
CA LEU A 163 -12.30 -4.34 7.65
C LEU A 163 -12.29 -3.41 8.88
N ASP A 164 -12.82 -3.89 9.99
CA ASP A 164 -12.70 -3.19 11.27
C ASP A 164 -11.28 -3.36 11.86
N PRO A 165 -10.85 -2.52 12.83
CA PRO A 165 -9.49 -2.54 13.37
C PRO A 165 -9.06 -3.89 13.95
N ILE A 166 -9.98 -4.65 14.56
CA ILE A 166 -9.68 -5.98 15.13
C ILE A 166 -9.41 -6.96 13.99
N GLN A 167 -10.25 -6.96 12.96
CA GLN A 167 -10.08 -7.83 11.81
C GLN A 167 -8.80 -7.49 11.02
N ILE A 168 -8.42 -6.23 10.92
CA ILE A 168 -7.14 -5.81 10.31
C ILE A 168 -5.96 -6.46 11.04
N ILE A 169 -5.93 -6.38 12.38
CA ILE A 169 -4.87 -7.01 13.19
C ILE A 169 -4.80 -8.51 12.91
N GLU A 170 -5.95 -9.18 12.93
CA GLU A 170 -6.03 -10.63 12.70
C GLU A 170 -5.58 -11.06 11.29
N ILE A 171 -5.92 -10.28 10.25
CA ILE A 171 -5.46 -10.54 8.87
C ILE A 171 -3.97 -10.27 8.75
N ARG A 172 -3.43 -9.22 9.37
CA ARG A 172 -1.99 -8.95 9.41
C ARG A 172 -1.21 -10.09 10.05
N ASP A 173 -1.69 -10.62 11.18
CA ASP A 173 -1.06 -11.76 11.85
C ASP A 173 -1.10 -13.02 10.98
N LEU A 174 -2.19 -13.25 10.24
CA LEU A 174 -2.28 -14.34 9.29
C LEU A 174 -1.25 -14.15 8.16
N ILE A 175 -1.17 -12.96 7.56
CA ILE A 175 -0.21 -12.66 6.48
C ILE A 175 1.24 -12.86 6.97
N ARG A 176 1.56 -12.40 8.19
CA ARG A 176 2.89 -12.60 8.80
C ARG A 176 3.23 -14.09 8.97
N GLN A 177 2.26 -14.90 9.40
CA GLN A 177 2.44 -16.36 9.50
C GLN A 177 2.65 -17.01 8.12
N LEU A 178 1.90 -16.57 7.09
CA LEU A 178 2.07 -17.05 5.72
C LEU A 178 3.46 -16.71 5.16
N GLY A 179 4.00 -15.54 5.47
CA GLY A 179 5.35 -15.11 5.07
C GLY A 179 6.48 -16.02 5.56
N GLN A 180 6.23 -16.83 6.61
CA GLN A 180 7.23 -17.81 7.10
C GLN A 180 7.42 -19.01 6.18
N THR A 181 6.43 -19.33 5.36
CA THR A 181 6.42 -20.52 4.49
C THR A 181 6.20 -20.23 3.02
N HIS A 182 5.75 -19.04 2.69
CA HIS A 182 5.46 -18.57 1.34
C HIS A 182 6.11 -17.20 1.10
N THR A 183 6.34 -16.86 -0.15
CA THR A 183 6.59 -15.47 -0.54
C THR A 183 5.24 -14.76 -0.66
N VAL A 184 5.00 -13.75 0.15
CA VAL A 184 3.74 -13.02 0.15
C VAL A 184 3.94 -11.63 -0.43
N ILE A 185 3.12 -11.25 -1.38
CA ILE A 185 3.04 -9.90 -1.93
C ILE A 185 1.67 -9.35 -1.60
N LEU A 186 1.62 -8.18 -0.98
CA LEU A 186 0.35 -7.49 -0.73
C LEU A 186 0.39 -6.06 -1.25
N SER A 187 -0.73 -5.59 -1.79
CA SER A 187 -0.91 -4.16 -2.06
C SER A 187 -1.55 -3.48 -0.87
N SER A 188 -1.18 -2.25 -0.64
CA SER A 188 -1.90 -1.32 0.23
C SER A 188 -1.64 0.12 -0.19
N HIS A 189 -2.60 0.98 0.07
CA HIS A 189 -2.42 2.43 0.03
C HIS A 189 -2.19 3.00 1.44
N ILE A 190 -2.23 2.15 2.48
CA ILE A 190 -2.05 2.53 3.89
C ILE A 190 -0.65 2.11 4.34
N LEU A 191 0.18 3.11 4.55
CA LEU A 191 1.58 2.91 4.87
C LEU A 191 1.82 2.16 6.19
N SER A 192 1.08 2.50 7.26
CA SER A 192 1.20 1.84 8.55
C SER A 192 0.87 0.34 8.52
N GLU A 193 0.11 -0.10 7.50
CA GLU A 193 -0.13 -1.53 7.28
C GLU A 193 1.10 -2.22 6.74
N VAL A 194 1.71 -1.60 5.75
CA VAL A 194 2.91 -2.12 5.08
C VAL A 194 4.09 -2.16 6.05
N GLN A 195 4.31 -1.09 6.81
CA GLN A 195 5.35 -1.03 7.85
C GLN A 195 5.19 -2.13 8.91
N ALA A 196 3.95 -2.45 9.28
CA ALA A 196 3.71 -3.42 10.36
C ALA A 196 4.07 -4.86 9.99
N ILE A 197 4.04 -5.23 8.70
CA ILE A 197 4.14 -6.64 8.28
C ILE A 197 5.14 -6.92 7.16
N CYS A 198 5.53 -5.91 6.37
CA CYS A 198 6.41 -6.11 5.22
C CYS A 198 7.88 -5.94 5.60
N GLU A 199 8.71 -6.84 5.12
CA GLU A 199 10.17 -6.77 5.26
C GLU A 199 10.79 -5.88 4.19
N LYS A 200 10.15 -5.79 3.01
CA LYS A 200 10.52 -4.91 1.92
C LYS A 200 9.29 -4.28 1.28
N VAL A 201 9.46 -3.06 0.81
CA VAL A 201 8.40 -2.26 0.21
C VAL A 201 8.83 -1.77 -1.17
N LEU A 202 7.97 -2.00 -2.14
CA LEU A 202 8.04 -1.40 -3.47
C LEU A 202 7.09 -0.20 -3.48
N ILE A 203 7.62 1.00 -3.67
CA ILE A 203 6.82 2.23 -3.82
C ILE A 203 6.62 2.48 -5.31
N ILE A 204 5.36 2.53 -5.73
CA ILE A 204 4.97 2.78 -7.11
C ILE A 204 4.19 4.08 -7.20
N ALA A 205 4.59 4.97 -8.12
CA ALA A 205 3.89 6.19 -8.44
C ALA A 205 3.87 6.40 -9.96
N LYS A 206 2.72 6.85 -10.49
CA LYS A 206 2.54 7.13 -11.94
C LYS A 206 3.03 5.97 -12.84
N GLY A 207 2.80 4.73 -12.42
CA GLY A 207 3.19 3.51 -13.13
C GLY A 207 4.66 3.13 -13.06
N LYS A 208 5.50 3.85 -12.30
CA LYS A 208 6.94 3.61 -12.17
C LYS A 208 7.33 3.13 -10.78
N LEU A 209 8.39 2.34 -10.68
CA LEU A 209 9.04 2.01 -9.42
C LEU A 209 9.86 3.21 -8.95
N VAL A 210 9.50 3.76 -7.81
CA VAL A 210 10.16 4.92 -7.21
C VAL A 210 11.20 4.48 -6.19
N ALA A 211 10.87 3.47 -5.36
CA ALA A 211 11.79 2.93 -4.38
C ALA A 211 11.50 1.43 -4.12
N PHE A 212 12.54 0.69 -3.75
CA PHE A 212 12.42 -0.71 -3.34
C PHE A 212 13.46 -1.05 -2.27
N ASP A 213 13.06 -1.03 -1.01
CA ASP A 213 13.93 -1.36 0.12
C ASP A 213 13.11 -1.77 1.37
N SER A 214 13.80 -2.03 2.49
CA SER A 214 13.14 -2.20 3.78
C SER A 214 12.52 -0.87 4.27
N PRO A 215 11.40 -0.93 5.02
CA PRO A 215 10.78 0.28 5.58
C PRO A 215 11.77 1.16 6.36
N ASP A 216 12.59 0.54 7.22
CA ASP A 216 13.58 1.24 8.04
C ASP A 216 14.65 1.95 7.19
N HIS A 217 15.10 1.32 6.10
CA HIS A 217 16.09 1.92 5.21
C HIS A 217 15.48 3.07 4.39
N LEU A 218 14.25 2.92 3.92
CA LEU A 218 13.52 4.00 3.23
C LEU A 218 13.33 5.21 4.15
N GLU A 219 13.01 5.02 5.44
CA GLU A 219 12.98 6.10 6.42
C GLU A 219 14.36 6.75 6.59
N THR A 220 15.43 5.97 6.59
CA THR A 220 16.78 6.47 6.77
C THR A 220 17.27 7.29 5.57
N LEU A 221 16.92 6.91 4.34
CA LEU A 221 17.28 7.65 3.12
C LEU A 221 16.71 9.07 3.11
N LEU A 222 15.59 9.30 3.80
CA LEU A 222 14.97 10.64 3.94
C LEU A 222 15.34 11.35 5.23
N LEU A 223 16.11 10.72 6.13
CA LEU A 223 16.70 11.40 7.28
C LEU A 223 17.63 12.58 6.90
N ALA A 224 17.83 12.82 5.59
CA ALA A 224 18.42 14.06 5.09
C ALA A 224 17.58 15.32 5.41
N SER A 225 16.29 15.18 5.75
CA SER A 225 15.42 16.27 6.23
C SER A 225 15.14 16.15 7.74
N ASN A 226 16.19 16.16 8.55
CA ASN A 226 16.04 16.29 10.00
C ASN A 226 15.51 17.69 10.32
N GLU A 227 14.24 17.79 10.68
CA GLU A 227 13.58 19.03 11.03
C GLU A 227 13.35 19.10 12.55
N VAL A 228 13.74 20.21 13.15
CA VAL A 228 13.41 20.56 14.53
C VAL A 228 12.48 21.77 14.51
N THR A 229 11.30 21.61 15.07
CA THR A 229 10.37 22.74 15.28
C THR A 229 10.35 23.07 16.76
N PHE A 230 10.55 24.34 17.11
CA PHE A 230 10.44 24.78 18.50
C PHE A 230 9.72 26.12 18.59
N THR A 231 9.10 26.35 19.73
CA THR A 231 8.46 27.63 20.08
C THR A 231 9.20 28.25 21.25
N ALA A 232 9.63 29.53 21.10
CA ALA A 232 10.35 30.25 22.12
C ALA A 232 9.63 31.56 22.51
N GLU A 233 9.81 32.01 23.76
CA GLU A 233 9.43 33.34 24.24
C GLU A 233 10.53 34.32 23.86
N ALA A 234 10.47 34.89 22.66
CA ALA A 234 11.45 35.85 22.15
C ALA A 234 10.82 36.67 21.01
N SER A 235 11.42 37.82 20.68
CA SER A 235 11.06 38.52 19.44
C SER A 235 11.73 37.89 18.24
N THR A 236 11.20 38.17 17.04
CA THR A 236 11.79 37.65 15.79
C THR A 236 13.25 38.07 15.62
N GLU A 237 13.59 39.32 16.02
CA GLU A 237 14.96 39.86 15.95
C GLU A 237 15.91 39.06 16.85
N GLU A 238 15.48 38.76 18.09
CA GLU A 238 16.28 37.98 19.04
C GLU A 238 16.49 36.55 18.57
N VAL A 239 15.44 35.93 17.98
CA VAL A 239 15.57 34.60 17.38
C VAL A 239 16.57 34.60 16.23
N CYS A 240 16.53 35.58 15.33
CA CYS A 240 17.49 35.72 14.24
C CYS A 240 18.93 35.83 14.79
N GLU A 241 19.16 36.70 15.78
CA GLU A 241 20.49 36.86 16.41
C GLU A 241 21.01 35.56 17.02
N ILE A 242 20.15 34.79 17.72
CA ILE A 242 20.52 33.51 18.34
C ILE A 242 20.82 32.45 17.28
N MET A 243 19.95 32.32 16.26
CA MET A 243 20.07 31.28 15.26
C MET A 243 21.28 31.46 14.34
N GLU A 244 21.66 32.70 14.02
CA GLU A 244 22.90 33.04 13.27
C GLU A 244 24.18 32.57 13.99
N HIS A 245 24.16 32.42 15.31
CA HIS A 245 25.31 31.97 16.11
C HIS A 245 25.38 30.43 16.24
N ILE A 246 24.34 29.67 15.88
CA ILE A 246 24.31 28.22 16.08
C ILE A 246 25.10 27.48 14.99
N GLY A 247 25.21 28.02 13.77
CA GLY A 247 26.04 27.44 12.71
C GLY A 247 25.53 27.74 11.29
N THR A 248 26.41 27.48 10.31
CA THR A 248 26.17 27.79 8.90
C THR A 248 25.49 26.62 8.13
N ASP A 249 25.41 25.42 8.73
CA ASP A 249 24.94 24.21 8.08
C ASP A 249 23.45 23.90 8.38
N ILE A 250 22.71 24.94 8.81
CA ILE A 250 21.29 24.84 9.12
C ILE A 250 20.49 25.83 8.29
N LEU A 251 19.39 25.36 7.72
CA LEU A 251 18.36 26.21 7.14
C LEU A 251 17.25 26.38 8.16
N TRP A 252 16.82 27.63 8.40
CA TRP A 252 15.76 27.88 9.35
C TRP A 252 14.80 28.96 8.89
N GLU A 253 13.56 28.84 9.33
CA GLU A 253 12.48 29.79 9.10
C GLU A 253 11.81 30.08 10.43
N CYS A 254 11.40 31.33 10.66
CA CYS A 254 10.66 31.70 11.85
C CYS A 254 9.34 32.38 11.51
N GLU A 255 8.32 32.12 12.33
CA GLU A 255 6.98 32.67 12.20
C GLU A 255 6.54 33.24 13.57
N ALA A 256 6.29 34.56 13.60
CA ALA A 256 5.80 35.22 14.80
C ALA A 256 4.36 34.73 15.13
N GLN A 257 4.13 34.39 16.39
CA GLN A 257 2.82 34.00 16.90
C GLN A 257 2.21 35.04 17.83
N LYS A 258 1.00 34.85 18.25
CA LYS A 258 0.34 35.70 19.26
C LYS A 258 1.05 35.49 20.61
N ASN A 259 1.14 36.52 21.45
CA ASN A 259 1.72 36.50 22.80
C ASN A 259 3.26 36.50 22.88
N GLU A 260 3.94 37.28 22.04
CA GLU A 260 5.39 37.42 22.07
C GLU A 260 6.15 36.09 21.96
N THR A 261 5.60 35.14 21.26
CA THR A 261 6.24 33.84 20.96
C THR A 261 6.53 33.72 19.49
N VAL A 262 7.62 33.00 19.16
CA VAL A 262 8.05 32.71 17.78
C VAL A 262 8.20 31.23 17.64
N THR A 263 7.61 30.66 16.56
CA THR A 263 7.85 29.30 16.15
C THR A 263 8.94 29.27 15.10
N VAL A 264 9.94 28.43 15.31
CA VAL A 264 11.09 28.27 14.44
C VAL A 264 11.12 26.83 13.90
N ARG A 265 11.32 26.70 12.59
CA ARG A 265 11.59 25.43 11.91
C ARG A 265 13.03 25.42 11.46
N VAL A 266 13.77 24.40 11.84
CA VAL A 266 15.20 24.26 11.53
C VAL A 266 15.40 22.94 10.79
N LYS A 267 16.00 23.00 9.60
CA LYS A 267 16.43 21.84 8.81
C LYS A 267 17.96 21.73 8.88
N SER A 268 18.45 20.53 9.14
CA SER A 268 19.89 20.24 9.20
C SER A 268 20.27 19.13 8.22
N GLU A 269 21.31 19.34 7.45
CA GLU A 269 21.88 18.34 6.55
C GLU A 269 22.75 17.30 7.29
N SER A 270 23.19 17.59 8.53
CA SER A 270 24.22 16.80 9.23
C SER A 270 23.72 15.57 9.98
N GLY A 271 22.42 15.25 9.97
CA GLY A 271 21.88 14.00 10.55
C GLY A 271 21.87 13.91 12.10
N HIS A 272 22.48 14.83 12.84
CA HIS A 272 22.61 14.78 14.30
C HIS A 272 21.57 15.64 15.03
N ILE A 273 20.29 15.32 14.88
CA ILE A 273 19.16 16.06 15.48
C ILE A 273 19.34 16.30 16.98
N ARG A 274 19.82 15.31 17.76
CA ARG A 274 19.99 15.46 19.21
C ARG A 274 21.02 16.52 19.58
N ASP A 275 22.07 16.61 18.81
CA ASP A 275 23.13 17.62 19.05
C ASP A 275 22.64 18.99 18.62
N LEU A 276 21.88 19.09 17.54
CA LEU A 276 21.22 20.33 17.14
C LEU A 276 20.22 20.82 18.20
N CYS A 277 19.35 19.92 18.72
CA CYS A 277 18.44 20.27 19.82
C CYS A 277 19.19 20.81 21.06
N ARG A 278 20.35 20.21 21.41
CA ARG A 278 21.19 20.69 22.52
C ARG A 278 21.77 22.08 22.22
N GLN A 279 22.30 22.30 21.04
CA GLN A 279 22.86 23.58 20.62
C GLN A 279 21.80 24.69 20.70
N ILE A 280 20.60 24.43 20.13
CA ILE A 280 19.47 25.35 20.18
C ILE A 280 19.10 25.64 21.64
N PHE A 281 18.92 24.59 22.46
CA PHE A 281 18.55 24.77 23.87
C PHE A 281 19.54 25.65 24.63
N PHE A 282 20.83 25.39 24.52
CA PHE A 282 21.86 26.17 25.25
C PHE A 282 21.99 27.60 24.71
N ALA A 283 21.89 27.83 23.40
CA ALA A 283 21.95 29.17 22.83
C ALA A 283 20.80 30.06 23.31
N PHE A 284 19.57 29.53 23.41
CA PHE A 284 18.43 30.25 23.96
C PHE A 284 18.56 30.45 25.48
N ALA A 285 19.06 29.44 26.22
CA ALA A 285 19.29 29.53 27.66
C ALA A 285 20.33 30.59 28.03
N GLU A 286 21.41 30.74 27.27
CA GLU A 286 22.42 31.80 27.47
C GLU A 286 21.83 33.22 27.33
N LYS A 287 20.86 33.40 26.47
CA LYS A 287 20.13 34.66 26.28
C LYS A 287 18.93 34.81 27.22
N HIS A 288 18.74 33.88 28.17
CA HIS A 288 17.62 33.83 29.11
C HIS A 288 16.26 33.82 28.43
N ARG A 289 16.14 33.14 27.26
CA ARG A 289 14.89 32.94 26.52
C ARG A 289 14.38 31.53 26.72
N ALA A 290 13.11 31.44 27.11
CA ALA A 290 12.48 30.13 27.34
C ALA A 290 12.07 29.46 26.03
N ILE A 291 12.42 28.18 25.88
CA ILE A 291 11.83 27.32 24.85
C ILE A 291 10.63 26.63 25.48
N LEU A 292 9.42 26.91 24.99
CA LEU A 292 8.16 26.38 25.52
C LEU A 292 7.88 24.97 25.01
N GLU A 293 8.25 24.73 23.78
CA GLU A 293 8.07 23.43 23.14
C GLU A 293 9.22 23.19 22.15
N MET A 294 9.71 21.94 22.09
CA MET A 294 10.67 21.52 21.07
C MET A 294 10.30 20.14 20.59
N LYS A 295 10.04 20.00 19.30
CA LYS A 295 9.70 18.77 18.61
C LYS A 295 10.73 18.47 17.53
N SER A 296 11.32 17.29 17.55
CA SER A 296 12.07 16.79 16.41
C SER A 296 11.11 15.97 15.52
N LYS A 297 10.91 16.40 14.30
CA LYS A 297 10.21 15.61 13.30
C LYS A 297 11.25 14.65 12.70
N LYS A 298 11.11 13.37 13.01
CA LYS A 298 11.76 12.35 12.20
C LYS A 298 10.92 12.20 10.93
N ALA A 299 11.57 12.23 9.78
CA ALA A 299 10.91 11.82 8.56
C ALA A 299 10.31 10.43 8.82
N ASN A 300 9.03 10.30 8.58
CA ASN A 300 8.37 8.99 8.60
C ASN A 300 8.19 8.54 7.16
N LEU A 301 7.85 7.28 6.96
CA LEU A 301 7.64 6.75 5.61
C LEU A 301 6.47 7.45 4.87
N GLU A 302 5.56 8.15 5.59
CA GLU A 302 4.48 8.96 4.99
C GLU A 302 5.05 10.21 4.33
N ASP A 303 6.01 10.89 4.96
CA ASP A 303 6.72 12.03 4.37
C ASP A 303 7.50 11.57 3.12
N VAL A 304 8.15 10.37 3.20
CA VAL A 304 8.80 9.70 2.07
C VAL A 304 7.83 9.50 0.92
N PHE A 305 6.70 8.92 1.25
CA PHE A 305 5.70 8.57 0.27
C PHE A 305 5.15 9.81 -0.45
N ILE A 306 4.87 10.88 0.29
CA ILE A 306 4.40 12.16 -0.25
C ILE A 306 5.49 12.77 -1.15
N GLU A 307 6.73 12.90 -0.66
CA GLU A 307 7.84 13.50 -1.42
C GLU A 307 8.13 12.74 -2.73
N LEU A 308 8.14 11.41 -2.67
CA LEU A 308 8.39 10.55 -3.84
C LEU A 308 7.19 10.49 -4.82
N THR A 309 5.97 10.76 -4.35
CA THR A 309 4.77 10.72 -5.20
C THR A 309 4.36 12.08 -5.75
N GLU A 310 4.66 13.19 -5.04
CA GLU A 310 4.32 14.57 -5.40
C GLU A 310 5.49 15.35 -6.03
N GLY A 311 6.74 14.92 -5.82
CA GLY A 311 7.97 15.63 -6.21
C GLY A 311 8.17 15.90 -7.71
N ASP A 312 7.23 15.57 -8.58
CA ASP A 312 7.28 15.78 -10.04
C ASP A 312 6.27 16.84 -10.56
N GLU A 313 5.62 17.61 -9.67
CA GLU A 313 4.63 18.64 -10.07
C GLU A 313 5.22 20.04 -10.36
N GLY A 314 6.52 20.13 -10.60
CA GLY A 314 7.14 21.32 -11.17
C GLY A 314 6.90 21.41 -12.69
N THR A 315 5.84 22.10 -13.13
CA THR A 315 5.47 22.47 -14.51
C THR A 315 4.49 21.54 -15.26
N ALA A 316 3.21 21.60 -14.92
CA ALA A 316 2.16 21.39 -15.92
C ALA A 316 0.95 22.27 -15.57
N SER A 317 0.62 23.16 -16.48
CA SER A 317 -0.53 24.07 -16.50
C SER A 317 -1.84 23.33 -16.24
N THR A 318 -2.66 23.94 -15.39
CA THR A 318 -4.07 23.63 -15.16
C THR A 318 -4.87 23.79 -16.46
N ASP A 319 -5.20 22.67 -17.08
CA ASP A 319 -6.35 22.54 -17.95
C ASP A 319 -7.23 21.44 -17.35
N GLU A 320 -8.24 21.85 -16.60
CA GLU A 320 -9.33 20.98 -16.21
C GLU A 320 -10.12 20.59 -17.46
N PRO A 321 -10.39 19.30 -17.71
CA PRO A 321 -11.36 18.92 -18.72
C PRO A 321 -12.76 19.05 -18.14
N ASP A 322 -13.60 19.84 -18.83
CA ASP A 322 -15.04 19.99 -18.62
C ASP A 322 -15.73 18.62 -18.41
N GLU A 323 -16.48 18.50 -17.32
CA GLU A 323 -17.39 17.38 -17.09
C GLU A 323 -18.47 17.35 -18.19
N PRO A 324 -18.81 16.20 -18.78
CA PRO A 324 -19.94 16.12 -19.72
C PRO A 324 -21.25 16.21 -18.96
N GLU A 325 -22.04 17.18 -19.35
CA GLU A 325 -23.41 17.41 -18.87
C GLU A 325 -24.25 16.13 -18.90
N SER A 326 -24.87 15.82 -17.76
CA SER A 326 -25.83 14.74 -17.60
C SER A 326 -27.08 15.00 -18.45
N MET A 327 -27.31 14.21 -19.50
CA MET A 327 -28.57 14.14 -20.23
C MET A 327 -29.68 13.60 -19.32
N THR A 328 -30.55 14.49 -18.89
CA THR A 328 -31.82 14.16 -18.24
C THR A 328 -32.79 13.60 -19.30
N VAL A 329 -33.03 12.29 -19.25
CA VAL A 329 -34.10 11.67 -20.04
C VAL A 329 -35.44 11.98 -19.36
N GLN A 330 -36.24 12.82 -19.96
CA GLN A 330 -37.64 13.03 -19.57
C GLN A 330 -38.48 11.85 -20.08
N ASN A 331 -39.05 11.08 -19.17
CA ASN A 331 -40.09 10.10 -19.48
C ASN A 331 -41.42 10.84 -19.64
N GLU A 332 -41.88 11.01 -20.85
CA GLU A 332 -43.26 11.34 -21.16
C GLU A 332 -44.15 10.11 -20.99
N THR A 333 -45.02 10.12 -19.99
CA THR A 333 -46.10 9.15 -19.82
C THR A 333 -47.28 9.55 -20.71
N GLU A 334 -47.45 8.88 -21.84
CA GLU A 334 -48.70 8.89 -22.59
C GLU A 334 -49.77 8.10 -21.83
N LYS A 335 -50.81 8.83 -21.41
CA LYS A 335 -52.09 8.26 -21.01
C LYS A 335 -52.88 7.98 -22.28
N SER A 336 -53.16 6.71 -22.59
CA SER A 336 -54.18 6.31 -23.51
C SER A 336 -55.44 5.98 -22.71
N GLU A 337 -56.48 6.81 -22.89
CA GLU A 337 -57.86 6.52 -22.52
C GLU A 337 -58.38 5.38 -23.40
N VAL A 338 -58.97 4.35 -22.79
CA VAL A 338 -59.81 3.36 -23.48
C VAL A 338 -61.24 3.66 -23.10
N SER A 339 -62.00 4.14 -24.09
CA SER A 339 -63.45 4.25 -24.04
C SER A 339 -64.10 2.94 -24.42
N ASP A 340 -65.15 2.60 -23.70
CA ASP A 340 -66.09 1.53 -23.89
C ASP A 340 -66.60 1.33 -25.33
N THR A 341 -66.67 0.08 -25.74
CA THR A 341 -67.91 -0.61 -26.25
C THR A 341 -67.71 -2.12 -26.18
#